data_1a06953dc8d37d36db4404b4b965b097
#
_entry.id   1a06953dc8d37d36db4404b4b965b097
#
_cell.length_a   1.000
_cell.length_b   1.000
_cell.length_c   1.000
_cell.angle_alpha   90.00
_cell.angle_beta   90.00
_cell.angle_gamma   90.00
#
_symmetry.space_group_name_H-M   'P 1'
#
loop_
_entity.id
_entity.type
_entity.pdbx_description
1 polymer ?
#
loop_
_entity_poly.entity_id
_entity_poly.type
_entity_poly.pdbx_seq_one_letter_code
_entity_poly.pdbx_strand_id
1 'polypeptide(L)'
;MKYGSVCEKGKRPQNQDGMLVRMDSRYMPLAAVSDGMGGHLAGDAASALSLQILDENTRCMNIAPQDMLARAYVLANDAVLEESHRDPYKDGMGATLVSALFFPDHFIAANVGDSRLYSFKQGVLRQVTYDHSYVQELVRLGYITKEQAKHHPKRNLITRCIGSSDGPFETDLFYIDWKQGDSVLLCSDGLSGVLEEEDIQDILSQPYSPQIQCEKLAALALKKGSTDNITALIVCNDEEDTCS
;
A
#
# COMPACT_ATOMS: atom_id res chain seq x y z
N MET A 1 19.58 0.22 -2.24
CA MET A 1 18.23 -0.07 -2.78
C MET A 1 17.84 1.05 -3.74
N LYS A 2 17.23 0.71 -4.89
CA LYS A 2 16.67 1.68 -5.85
C LYS A 2 15.16 1.69 -5.70
N TYR A 3 14.52 2.82 -5.99
CA TYR A 3 13.06 2.91 -5.98
C TYR A 3 12.55 3.79 -7.12
N GLY A 4 11.28 3.66 -7.42
CA GLY A 4 10.52 4.52 -8.31
C GLY A 4 9.08 4.62 -7.83
N SER A 5 8.41 5.72 -8.14
CA SER A 5 7.06 5.95 -7.67
C SER A 5 6.24 6.83 -8.59
N VAL A 6 4.94 6.65 -8.52
CA VAL A 6 3.94 7.51 -9.14
C VAL A 6 2.74 7.63 -8.20
N CYS A 7 2.18 8.81 -8.09
CA CYS A 7 0.96 9.07 -7.32
C CYS A 7 0.15 10.10 -8.11
N GLU A 8 -0.83 9.62 -8.86
CA GLU A 8 -1.59 10.41 -9.80
C GLU A 8 -3.05 10.50 -9.40
N LYS A 9 -3.63 11.67 -9.63
CA LYS A 9 -5.03 11.94 -9.35
C LYS A 9 -5.99 11.08 -10.22
N GLY A 10 -5.54 10.63 -11.39
CA GLY A 10 -6.40 9.94 -12.34
C GLY A 10 -7.58 10.83 -12.79
N LYS A 11 -8.77 10.25 -12.82
CA LYS A 11 -10.02 10.96 -13.21
C LYS A 11 -10.78 11.56 -12.04
N ARG A 12 -10.32 11.39 -10.81
CA ARG A 12 -10.95 11.97 -9.60
C ARG A 12 -10.74 13.49 -9.54
N PRO A 13 -11.60 14.25 -8.86
CA PRO A 13 -11.42 15.71 -8.68
C PRO A 13 -10.20 16.01 -7.79
N GLN A 14 -9.88 15.14 -6.84
CA GLN A 14 -8.78 15.26 -5.89
C GLN A 14 -7.98 13.97 -5.84
N ASN A 15 -6.74 14.06 -5.35
CA ASN A 15 -5.92 12.89 -5.03
C ASN A 15 -5.97 12.68 -3.51
N GLN A 16 -6.57 11.57 -3.09
CA GLN A 16 -6.65 11.16 -1.69
C GLN A 16 -5.64 10.06 -1.35
N ASP A 17 -4.93 9.55 -2.37
CA ASP A 17 -3.80 8.67 -2.16
C ASP A 17 -2.59 9.43 -1.61
N GLY A 18 -1.80 8.74 -0.82
CA GLY A 18 -0.50 9.19 -0.35
C GLY A 18 0.54 8.08 -0.43
N MET A 19 1.80 8.47 -0.46
CA MET A 19 2.92 7.53 -0.40
C MET A 19 4.06 8.07 0.45
N LEU A 20 4.85 7.16 1.01
CA LEU A 20 6.04 7.46 1.80
C LEU A 20 7.19 6.61 1.33
N VAL A 21 8.35 7.24 1.11
CA VAL A 21 9.63 6.57 0.87
C VAL A 21 10.67 7.16 1.79
N ARG A 22 11.26 6.32 2.62
CA ARG A 22 12.40 6.69 3.48
C ARG A 22 13.55 5.73 3.21
N MET A 23 14.60 6.24 2.56
CA MET A 23 15.84 5.50 2.26
C MET A 23 17.06 6.13 2.96
N ASP A 24 16.81 6.95 3.98
CA ASP A 24 17.87 7.58 4.80
C ASP A 24 18.60 6.52 5.63
N SER A 25 19.92 6.43 5.48
CA SER A 25 20.80 5.46 6.17
C SER A 25 20.77 5.54 7.71
N ARG A 26 20.23 6.62 8.27
CA ARG A 26 20.06 6.78 9.73
C ARG A 26 18.90 5.93 10.29
N TYR A 27 17.99 5.50 9.45
CA TYR A 27 16.78 4.77 9.85
C TYR A 27 16.61 3.53 8.96
N MET A 28 15.78 2.59 9.41
CA MET A 28 15.39 1.48 8.55
C MET A 28 14.66 1.99 7.31
N PRO A 29 15.04 1.53 6.11
CA PRO A 29 14.33 1.85 4.89
C PRO A 29 12.86 1.44 4.99
N LEU A 30 11.96 2.34 4.58
CA LEU A 30 10.53 2.18 4.67
C LEU A 30 9.88 2.67 3.38
N ALA A 31 8.93 1.89 2.88
CA ALA A 31 8.01 2.30 1.82
C ALA A 31 6.57 2.09 2.29
N ALA A 32 5.66 3.00 1.95
CA ALA A 32 4.24 2.86 2.27
C ALA A 32 3.36 3.55 1.22
N VAL A 33 2.15 3.01 1.07
CA VAL A 33 1.05 3.59 0.28
C VAL A 33 -0.19 3.62 1.17
N SER A 34 -0.95 4.69 1.08
CA SER A 34 -2.20 4.88 1.80
C SER A 34 -3.23 5.50 0.86
N ASP A 35 -4.40 4.89 0.76
CA ASP A 35 -5.55 5.35 0.00
C ASP A 35 -6.58 5.91 0.98
N GLY A 36 -6.87 7.19 0.85
CA GLY A 36 -7.75 7.91 1.76
C GLY A 36 -9.20 7.85 1.34
N MET A 37 -10.06 7.54 2.29
CA MET A 37 -11.51 7.48 2.08
C MET A 37 -12.26 8.46 2.98
N GLY A 38 -13.35 9.03 2.45
CA GLY A 38 -14.19 10.01 3.13
C GLY A 38 -14.68 11.10 2.19
N GLY A 39 -15.44 12.06 2.71
CA GLY A 39 -15.89 13.22 1.93
C GLY A 39 -14.72 14.10 1.45
N HIS A 40 -15.04 15.17 0.69
CA HIS A 40 -14.12 15.98 -0.15
C HIS A 40 -12.74 16.36 0.42
N LEU A 41 -12.56 16.48 1.74
CA LEU A 41 -11.28 16.87 2.37
C LEU A 41 -10.84 15.86 3.44
N ALA A 42 -11.57 14.78 3.63
CA ALA A 42 -11.36 13.88 4.73
C ALA A 42 -10.37 12.75 4.37
N GLY A 43 -10.44 12.24 3.13
CA GLY A 43 -9.58 11.15 2.70
C GLY A 43 -8.11 11.52 2.57
N ASP A 44 -7.78 12.67 1.98
CA ASP A 44 -6.40 13.15 1.87
C ASP A 44 -5.78 13.44 3.25
N ALA A 45 -6.57 13.98 4.19
CA ALA A 45 -6.13 14.16 5.56
C ALA A 45 -5.85 12.82 6.27
N ALA A 46 -6.72 11.81 6.07
CA ALA A 46 -6.56 10.49 6.68
C ALA A 46 -5.32 9.77 6.14
N SER A 47 -5.11 9.74 4.82
CA SER A 47 -3.93 9.11 4.22
C SER A 47 -2.63 9.81 4.63
N ALA A 48 -2.61 11.16 4.60
CA ALA A 48 -1.44 11.94 5.00
C ALA A 48 -1.09 11.73 6.48
N LEU A 49 -2.09 11.75 7.38
CA LEU A 49 -1.88 11.55 8.81
C LEU A 49 -1.39 10.12 9.11
N SER A 50 -1.96 9.12 8.43
CA SER A 50 -1.53 7.72 8.56
C SER A 50 -0.06 7.54 8.20
N LEU A 51 0.38 8.12 7.09
CA LEU A 51 1.77 8.06 6.63
C LEU A 51 2.72 8.85 7.56
N GLN A 52 2.29 10.00 8.07
CA GLN A 52 3.08 10.79 9.03
C GLN A 52 3.31 10.00 10.32
N ILE A 53 2.26 9.46 10.92
CA ILE A 53 2.37 8.68 12.17
C ILE A 53 3.22 7.43 11.97
N LEU A 54 3.07 6.74 10.83
CA LEU A 54 3.91 5.60 10.47
C LEU A 54 5.39 6.01 10.41
N ASP A 55 5.73 7.10 9.70
CA ASP A 55 7.11 7.55 9.58
C ASP A 55 7.72 7.92 10.93
N GLU A 56 7.02 8.70 11.74
CA GLU A 56 7.50 9.15 13.05
C GLU A 56 7.75 7.98 14.01
N ASN A 57 6.85 6.99 14.03
CA ASN A 57 6.90 5.88 14.99
C ASN A 57 7.73 4.68 14.51
N THR A 58 8.31 4.73 13.31
CA THR A 58 9.23 3.71 12.80
C THR A 58 10.69 4.19 12.70
N ARG A 59 11.02 5.32 13.33
CA ARG A 59 12.40 5.84 13.37
C ARG A 59 13.22 5.32 14.56
N CYS A 60 12.57 4.80 15.58
CA CYS A 60 13.22 4.40 16.83
C CYS A 60 13.36 2.87 16.88
N MET A 61 14.58 2.36 17.08
CA MET A 61 14.88 0.91 17.05
C MET A 61 14.95 0.27 18.46
N ASN A 62 14.12 0.74 19.40
CA ASN A 62 14.17 0.26 20.78
C ASN A 62 13.34 -1.02 21.03
N ILE A 63 12.59 -1.47 20.05
CA ILE A 63 11.75 -2.68 20.11
C ILE A 63 11.92 -3.47 18.80
N ALA A 64 11.43 -4.70 18.77
CA ALA A 64 11.50 -5.52 17.55
C ALA A 64 10.77 -4.83 16.38
N PRO A 65 11.32 -4.89 15.15
CA PRO A 65 10.78 -4.16 14.00
C PRO A 65 9.31 -4.47 13.70
N GLN A 66 8.87 -5.72 13.86
CA GLN A 66 7.48 -6.11 13.68
C GLN A 66 6.54 -5.48 14.72
N ASP A 67 6.98 -5.40 15.99
CA ASP A 67 6.20 -4.79 17.07
C ASP A 67 6.12 -3.27 16.90
N MET A 68 7.22 -2.67 16.43
CA MET A 68 7.28 -1.26 16.09
C MET A 68 6.29 -0.93 14.96
N LEU A 69 6.27 -1.74 13.92
CA LEU A 69 5.38 -1.55 12.78
C LEU A 69 3.91 -1.72 13.20
N ALA A 70 3.58 -2.79 13.95
CA ALA A 70 2.24 -3.01 14.48
C ALA A 70 1.77 -1.85 15.37
N ARG A 71 2.65 -1.37 16.26
CA ARG A 71 2.35 -0.22 17.12
C ARG A 71 2.11 1.07 16.32
N ALA A 72 2.89 1.32 15.27
CA ALA A 72 2.73 2.49 14.42
C ALA A 72 1.34 2.50 13.73
N TYR A 73 0.83 1.32 13.33
CA TYR A 73 -0.51 1.18 12.77
C TYR A 73 -1.61 1.47 13.80
N VAL A 74 -1.48 0.99 15.04
CA VAL A 74 -2.41 1.33 16.12
C VAL A 74 -2.43 2.84 16.36
N LEU A 75 -1.25 3.47 16.46
CA LEU A 75 -1.16 4.91 16.67
C LEU A 75 -1.73 5.71 15.48
N ALA A 76 -1.55 5.22 14.24
CA ALA A 76 -2.17 5.84 13.06
C ALA A 76 -3.70 5.75 13.13
N ASN A 77 -4.24 4.58 13.51
CA ASN A 77 -5.67 4.41 13.71
C ASN A 77 -6.23 5.40 14.74
N ASP A 78 -5.60 5.47 15.91
CA ASP A 78 -6.04 6.34 17.01
C ASP A 78 -5.97 7.82 16.60
N ALA A 79 -4.91 8.24 15.92
CA ALA A 79 -4.76 9.62 15.45
C ALA A 79 -5.82 10.01 14.42
N VAL A 80 -6.13 9.12 13.46
CA VAL A 80 -7.17 9.36 12.45
C VAL A 80 -8.55 9.42 13.10
N LEU A 81 -8.86 8.52 14.05
CA LEU A 81 -10.10 8.55 14.82
C LEU A 81 -10.25 9.85 15.63
N GLU A 82 -9.19 10.26 16.32
CA GLU A 82 -9.21 11.50 17.11
C GLU A 82 -9.47 12.71 16.22
N GLU A 83 -8.80 12.81 15.08
CA GLU A 83 -8.98 13.91 14.15
C GLU A 83 -10.39 13.90 13.50
N SER A 84 -10.93 12.70 13.18
CA SER A 84 -12.30 12.54 12.69
C SER A 84 -13.34 13.10 13.71
N HIS A 85 -13.17 12.80 15.00
CA HIS A 85 -14.07 13.28 16.03
C HIS A 85 -13.90 14.78 16.35
N ARG A 86 -12.69 15.33 16.11
CA ARG A 86 -12.40 16.74 16.40
C ARG A 86 -13.04 17.68 15.39
N ASP A 87 -13.09 17.28 14.11
CA ASP A 87 -13.55 18.11 13.00
C ASP A 87 -14.77 17.46 12.33
N PRO A 88 -15.98 18.03 12.48
CA PRO A 88 -17.19 17.50 11.85
C PRO A 88 -17.13 17.39 10.32
N TYR A 89 -16.23 18.15 9.66
CA TYR A 89 -16.01 18.01 8.21
C TYR A 89 -15.19 16.81 7.82
N LYS A 90 -14.57 16.17 8.82
CA LYS A 90 -13.76 14.94 8.66
C LYS A 90 -14.42 13.71 9.29
N ASP A 91 -15.67 13.83 9.71
CA ASP A 91 -16.42 12.71 10.32
C ASP A 91 -16.45 11.50 9.38
N GLY A 92 -16.11 10.34 9.92
CA GLY A 92 -16.02 9.10 9.17
C GLY A 92 -14.84 9.00 8.17
N MET A 93 -13.82 9.88 8.29
CA MET A 93 -12.61 9.72 7.48
C MET A 93 -11.85 8.43 7.85
N GLY A 94 -11.23 7.84 6.88
CA GLY A 94 -10.38 6.67 7.05
C GLY A 94 -9.36 6.54 5.93
N ALA A 95 -8.50 5.55 6.04
CA ALA A 95 -7.53 5.24 5.00
C ALA A 95 -7.15 3.76 5.00
N THR A 96 -6.70 3.26 3.86
CA THR A 96 -5.88 2.05 3.82
C THR A 96 -4.47 2.39 4.27
N LEU A 97 -3.70 1.39 4.66
CA LEU A 97 -2.27 1.54 4.85
C LEU A 97 -1.58 0.21 4.54
N VAL A 98 -0.69 0.23 3.54
CA VAL A 98 0.21 -0.88 3.23
C VAL A 98 1.64 -0.38 3.30
N SER A 99 2.53 -1.11 3.96
CA SER A 99 3.91 -0.68 4.14
C SER A 99 4.89 -1.85 4.20
N ALA A 100 6.18 -1.56 3.99
CA ALA A 100 7.27 -2.50 4.18
C ALA A 100 8.50 -1.83 4.78
N LEU A 101 9.05 -2.46 5.84
CA LEU A 101 10.39 -2.19 6.38
C LEU A 101 11.39 -3.14 5.73
N PHE A 102 12.46 -2.61 5.17
CA PHE A 102 13.41 -3.39 4.39
C PHE A 102 14.72 -3.65 5.15
N PHE A 103 15.20 -4.89 5.01
CA PHE A 103 16.48 -5.39 5.51
C PHE A 103 17.27 -5.98 4.33
N PRO A 104 18.57 -6.28 4.48
CA PRO A 104 19.36 -6.81 3.37
C PRO A 104 18.85 -8.14 2.78
N ASP A 105 18.28 -9.01 3.62
CA ASP A 105 17.88 -10.38 3.31
C ASP A 105 16.37 -10.65 3.42
N HIS A 106 15.61 -9.73 3.98
CA HIS A 106 14.15 -9.85 4.15
C HIS A 106 13.48 -8.48 4.20
N PHE A 107 12.16 -8.45 4.15
CA PHE A 107 11.34 -7.31 4.53
C PHE A 107 10.16 -7.73 5.40
N ILE A 108 9.69 -6.81 6.22
CA ILE A 108 8.48 -6.98 7.04
C ILE A 108 7.42 -6.07 6.46
N ALA A 109 6.36 -6.67 5.93
CA ALA A 109 5.21 -5.93 5.42
C ALA A 109 4.09 -5.87 6.45
N ALA A 110 3.32 -4.79 6.42
CA ALA A 110 2.10 -4.62 7.19
C ALA A 110 0.97 -4.11 6.30
N ASN A 111 -0.28 -4.53 6.61
CA ASN A 111 -1.44 -4.14 5.83
C ASN A 111 -2.70 -3.95 6.68
N VAL A 112 -3.43 -2.87 6.37
CA VAL A 112 -4.84 -2.64 6.73
C VAL A 112 -5.52 -1.98 5.53
N GLY A 113 -6.57 -2.62 5.01
CA GLY A 113 -7.29 -2.16 3.81
C GLY A 113 -7.09 -3.09 2.61
N ASP A 114 -7.38 -2.60 1.42
CA ASP A 114 -7.30 -3.30 0.14
C ASP A 114 -6.22 -2.75 -0.82
N SER A 115 -5.41 -1.79 -0.35
CA SER A 115 -4.12 -1.49 -0.97
C SER A 115 -3.21 -2.71 -0.86
N ARG A 116 -2.43 -2.97 -1.91
CA ARG A 116 -1.71 -4.24 -2.03
C ARG A 116 -0.20 -4.10 -2.03
N LEU A 117 0.46 -5.14 -1.53
CA LEU A 117 1.89 -5.37 -1.70
C LEU A 117 2.11 -6.66 -2.47
N TYR A 118 2.90 -6.57 -3.53
CA TYR A 118 3.36 -7.70 -4.33
C TYR A 118 4.87 -7.87 -4.19
N SER A 119 5.34 -9.10 -4.15
CA SER A 119 6.75 -9.45 -4.33
C SER A 119 6.98 -9.97 -5.74
N PHE A 120 8.04 -9.49 -6.39
CA PHE A 120 8.47 -9.97 -7.69
C PHE A 120 9.86 -10.58 -7.57
N LYS A 121 9.94 -11.89 -7.77
CA LYS A 121 11.16 -12.69 -7.57
C LYS A 121 11.34 -13.67 -8.71
N GLN A 122 12.53 -13.66 -9.33
CA GLN A 122 12.87 -14.59 -10.41
C GLN A 122 11.83 -14.63 -11.56
N GLY A 123 11.25 -13.45 -11.90
CA GLY A 123 10.24 -13.34 -12.95
C GLY A 123 8.82 -13.72 -12.52
N VAL A 124 8.58 -14.02 -11.23
CA VAL A 124 7.26 -14.39 -10.71
C VAL A 124 6.73 -13.34 -9.77
N LEU A 125 5.54 -12.82 -10.08
CA LEU A 125 4.78 -11.91 -9.22
C LEU A 125 3.94 -12.73 -8.22
N ARG A 126 3.89 -12.28 -6.97
CA ARG A 126 3.00 -12.84 -5.94
C ARG A 126 2.43 -11.73 -5.08
N GLN A 127 1.13 -11.69 -4.91
CA GLN A 127 0.49 -10.86 -3.90
C GLN A 127 0.88 -11.38 -2.50
N VAL A 128 1.41 -10.50 -1.66
CA VAL A 128 1.83 -10.82 -0.27
C VAL A 128 0.70 -10.54 0.70
N THR A 129 0.05 -9.40 0.55
CA THR A 129 -1.06 -8.95 1.41
C THR A 129 -2.39 -9.57 0.99
N TYR A 130 -3.34 -9.60 1.93
CA TYR A 130 -4.72 -9.97 1.64
C TYR A 130 -5.60 -8.72 1.76
N ASP A 131 -6.51 -8.53 0.79
CA ASP A 131 -7.41 -7.39 0.84
C ASP A 131 -8.40 -7.54 1.99
N HIS A 132 -8.55 -6.52 2.80
CA HIS A 132 -9.61 -6.43 3.80
C HIS A 132 -10.87 -5.87 3.13
N SER A 133 -11.48 -6.68 2.27
CA SER A 133 -12.69 -6.35 1.54
C SER A 133 -13.77 -7.42 1.71
N TYR A 134 -15.03 -7.00 1.57
CA TYR A 134 -16.17 -7.91 1.66
C TYR A 134 -16.07 -9.08 0.66
N VAL A 135 -15.64 -8.81 -0.56
CA VAL A 135 -15.53 -9.84 -1.59
C VAL A 135 -14.40 -10.82 -1.33
N GLN A 136 -13.28 -10.35 -0.77
CA GLN A 136 -12.18 -11.23 -0.39
C GLN A 136 -12.58 -12.17 0.75
N GLU A 137 -13.40 -11.71 1.69
CA GLU A 137 -14.00 -12.56 2.72
C GLU A 137 -14.87 -13.67 2.12
N LEU A 138 -15.72 -13.32 1.14
CA LEU A 138 -16.56 -14.31 0.45
C LEU A 138 -15.72 -15.33 -0.32
N VAL A 139 -14.62 -14.91 -0.95
CA VAL A 139 -13.69 -15.82 -1.63
C VAL A 139 -13.03 -16.75 -0.62
N ARG A 140 -12.53 -16.23 0.50
CA ARG A 140 -11.89 -17.02 1.56
C ARG A 140 -12.82 -18.08 2.17
N LEU A 141 -14.11 -17.74 2.31
CA LEU A 141 -15.15 -18.64 2.81
C LEU A 141 -15.67 -19.61 1.73
N GLY A 142 -15.22 -19.48 0.47
CA GLY A 142 -15.64 -20.33 -0.63
C GLY A 142 -17.04 -20.05 -1.19
N TYR A 143 -17.63 -18.90 -0.84
CA TYR A 143 -18.95 -18.52 -1.35
C TYR A 143 -18.92 -18.03 -2.79
N ILE A 144 -17.82 -17.40 -3.22
CA ILE A 144 -17.61 -16.93 -4.58
C ILE A 144 -16.18 -17.24 -5.03
N THR A 145 -15.96 -17.31 -6.35
CA THR A 145 -14.61 -17.42 -6.92
C THR A 145 -13.93 -16.05 -7.01
N LYS A 146 -12.59 -16.02 -7.18
CA LYS A 146 -11.85 -14.79 -7.44
C LYS A 146 -12.41 -14.03 -8.65
N GLU A 147 -12.79 -14.74 -9.70
CA GLU A 147 -13.38 -14.12 -10.90
C GLU A 147 -14.75 -13.48 -10.62
N GLN A 148 -15.59 -14.14 -9.83
CA GLN A 148 -16.86 -13.55 -9.41
C GLN A 148 -16.70 -12.33 -8.53
N ALA A 149 -15.63 -12.29 -7.70
CA ALA A 149 -15.31 -11.14 -6.86
C ALA A 149 -15.06 -9.86 -7.67
N LYS A 150 -14.36 -9.95 -8.80
CA LYS A 150 -14.06 -8.81 -9.69
C LYS A 150 -15.29 -8.07 -10.19
N HIS A 151 -16.39 -8.80 -10.39
CA HIS A 151 -17.66 -8.27 -10.92
C HIS A 151 -18.74 -8.09 -9.86
N HIS A 152 -18.42 -8.33 -8.59
CA HIS A 152 -19.40 -8.25 -7.50
C HIS A 152 -19.80 -6.78 -7.24
N PRO A 153 -21.11 -6.48 -7.01
CA PRO A 153 -21.57 -5.10 -6.79
C PRO A 153 -20.96 -4.43 -5.54
N LYS A 154 -20.51 -5.21 -4.56
CA LYS A 154 -19.83 -4.73 -3.34
C LYS A 154 -18.31 -4.96 -3.37
N ARG A 155 -17.68 -4.99 -4.55
CA ARG A 155 -16.24 -5.26 -4.65
C ARG A 155 -15.35 -4.19 -3.98
N ASN A 156 -15.84 -2.95 -3.91
CA ASN A 156 -15.13 -1.82 -3.29
C ASN A 156 -15.51 -1.63 -1.80
N LEU A 157 -16.19 -2.59 -1.17
CA LEU A 157 -16.55 -2.48 0.25
C LEU A 157 -15.41 -3.00 1.11
N ILE A 158 -14.68 -2.08 1.72
CA ILE A 158 -13.60 -2.37 2.67
C ILE A 158 -14.18 -2.80 4.01
N THR A 159 -13.56 -3.77 4.66
CA THR A 159 -13.97 -4.32 5.96
C THR A 159 -13.05 -3.93 7.10
N ARG A 160 -11.84 -3.43 6.81
CA ARG A 160 -10.89 -2.87 7.79
C ARG A 160 -10.19 -1.65 7.18
N CYS A 161 -10.08 -0.57 7.94
CA CYS A 161 -9.35 0.63 7.57
C CYS A 161 -8.69 1.27 8.80
N ILE A 162 -7.74 2.15 8.57
CA ILE A 162 -7.22 3.11 9.56
C ILE A 162 -8.34 4.12 9.83
N GLY A 163 -8.55 4.49 11.09
CA GLY A 163 -9.67 5.37 11.50
C GLY A 163 -10.95 4.61 11.81
N SER A 164 -10.88 3.27 12.03
CA SER A 164 -12.02 2.45 12.42
C SER A 164 -12.12 2.31 13.95
N SER A 165 -13.36 2.42 14.46
CA SER A 165 -13.71 2.11 15.87
C SER A 165 -14.39 0.75 16.02
N ASP A 166 -14.55 -0.01 14.94
CA ASP A 166 -15.31 -1.25 14.91
C ASP A 166 -14.51 -2.44 15.47
N GLY A 167 -14.45 -2.55 16.78
CA GLY A 167 -13.81 -3.67 17.47
C GLY A 167 -12.30 -3.47 17.71
N PRO A 168 -11.57 -4.55 18.08
CA PRO A 168 -10.13 -4.49 18.28
C PRO A 168 -9.43 -4.23 16.92
N PHE A 169 -8.52 -3.25 16.92
CA PHE A 169 -7.73 -2.93 15.72
C PHE A 169 -6.63 -3.98 15.50
N GLU A 170 -6.63 -4.59 14.35
CA GLU A 170 -5.68 -5.64 13.97
C GLU A 170 -4.94 -5.26 12.69
N THR A 171 -3.62 -5.44 12.70
CA THR A 171 -2.73 -5.24 11.55
C THR A 171 -2.20 -6.59 11.09
N ASP A 172 -2.33 -6.90 9.81
CA ASP A 172 -1.71 -8.08 9.24
C ASP A 172 -0.22 -7.83 9.04
N LEU A 173 0.62 -8.76 9.50
CA LEU A 173 2.08 -8.70 9.36
C LEU A 173 2.59 -9.89 8.54
N PHE A 174 3.54 -9.63 7.65
CA PHE A 174 4.14 -10.63 6.76
C PHE A 174 5.66 -10.52 6.83
N TYR A 175 6.33 -11.66 6.98
CA TYR A 175 7.79 -11.76 6.93
C TYR A 175 8.19 -12.46 5.63
N ILE A 176 8.94 -11.76 4.78
CA ILE A 176 9.25 -12.23 3.44
C ILE A 176 10.75 -12.11 3.18
N ASP A 177 11.40 -13.24 2.94
CA ASP A 177 12.78 -13.24 2.48
C ASP A 177 12.85 -12.59 1.10
N TRP A 178 13.91 -11.85 0.84
CA TRP A 178 14.25 -11.34 -0.47
C TRP A 178 15.76 -11.29 -0.67
N LYS A 179 16.22 -11.16 -1.90
CA LYS A 179 17.63 -11.10 -2.24
C LYS A 179 17.87 -10.11 -3.36
N GLN A 180 19.12 -9.84 -3.64
CA GLN A 180 19.52 -8.96 -4.74
C GLN A 180 18.83 -9.36 -6.06
N GLY A 181 18.29 -8.37 -6.77
CA GLY A 181 17.50 -8.53 -7.98
C GLY A 181 16.01 -8.77 -7.75
N ASP A 182 15.56 -9.00 -6.51
CA ASP A 182 14.13 -9.04 -6.20
C ASP A 182 13.56 -7.61 -6.05
N SER A 183 12.27 -7.45 -6.31
CA SER A 183 11.57 -6.18 -6.13
C SER A 183 10.22 -6.36 -5.45
N VAL A 184 9.72 -5.25 -4.91
CA VAL A 184 8.43 -5.15 -4.23
C VAL A 184 7.65 -4.00 -4.85
N LEU A 185 6.37 -4.22 -5.15
CA LEU A 185 5.41 -3.20 -5.58
C LEU A 185 4.37 -2.99 -4.48
N LEU A 186 4.20 -1.75 -4.04
CA LEU A 186 3.06 -1.30 -3.23
C LEU A 186 2.15 -0.46 -4.13
N CYS A 187 0.84 -0.65 -4.04
CA CYS A 187 -0.10 0.12 -4.86
C CYS A 187 -1.47 0.28 -4.21
N SER A 188 -2.20 1.33 -4.59
CA SER A 188 -3.62 1.51 -4.30
C SER A 188 -4.51 0.69 -5.24
N ASP A 189 -5.80 0.63 -4.92
CA ASP A 189 -6.81 -0.11 -5.69
C ASP A 189 -7.05 0.49 -7.09
N GLY A 190 -6.79 1.79 -7.30
CA GLY A 190 -6.85 2.41 -8.62
C GLY A 190 -5.90 1.79 -9.63
N LEU A 191 -4.86 1.09 -9.17
CA LEU A 191 -3.98 0.27 -10.01
C LEU A 191 -4.44 -1.19 -10.00
N SER A 192 -4.50 -1.83 -8.83
CA SER A 192 -4.76 -3.26 -8.70
C SER A 192 -6.21 -3.66 -8.96
N GLY A 193 -7.15 -2.71 -8.99
CA GLY A 193 -8.54 -2.95 -9.33
C GLY A 193 -8.83 -3.06 -10.83
N VAL A 194 -7.87 -2.67 -11.69
CA VAL A 194 -8.01 -2.69 -13.15
C VAL A 194 -6.91 -3.47 -13.88
N LEU A 195 -5.74 -3.67 -13.26
CA LEU A 195 -4.66 -4.49 -13.81
C LEU A 195 -4.77 -5.93 -13.30
N GLU A 196 -4.58 -6.87 -14.21
CA GLU A 196 -4.38 -8.27 -13.84
C GLU A 196 -2.93 -8.50 -13.37
N GLU A 197 -2.69 -9.58 -12.61
CA GLU A 197 -1.34 -9.91 -12.15
C GLU A 197 -0.37 -10.12 -13.31
N GLU A 198 -0.83 -10.64 -14.43
CA GLU A 198 -0.05 -10.82 -15.66
C GLU A 198 0.41 -9.48 -16.25
N ASP A 199 -0.44 -8.45 -16.25
CA ASP A 199 -0.06 -7.10 -16.73
C ASP A 199 1.07 -6.50 -15.89
N ILE A 200 0.97 -6.66 -14.57
CA ILE A 200 1.97 -6.18 -13.62
C ILE A 200 3.27 -6.94 -13.82
N GLN A 201 3.19 -8.27 -13.88
CA GLN A 201 4.34 -9.15 -14.09
C GLN A 201 5.07 -8.84 -15.39
N ASP A 202 4.35 -8.62 -16.48
CA ASP A 202 4.92 -8.28 -17.79
C ASP A 202 5.76 -6.99 -17.74
N ILE A 203 5.25 -5.96 -17.04
CA ILE A 203 5.98 -4.69 -16.90
C ILE A 203 7.19 -4.86 -15.99
N LEU A 204 7.07 -5.57 -14.87
CA LEU A 204 8.17 -5.77 -13.92
C LEU A 204 9.27 -6.68 -14.50
N SER A 205 8.95 -7.54 -15.45
CA SER A 205 9.90 -8.41 -16.14
C SER A 205 10.78 -7.67 -17.16
N GLN A 206 10.42 -6.44 -17.53
CA GLN A 206 11.22 -5.67 -18.48
C GLN A 206 12.39 -4.96 -17.77
N PRO A 207 13.53 -4.77 -18.46
CA PRO A 207 14.72 -4.14 -17.88
C PRO A 207 14.60 -2.61 -17.80
N TYR A 208 13.47 -2.13 -17.30
CA TYR A 208 13.24 -0.71 -17.03
C TYR A 208 13.69 -0.34 -15.62
N SER A 209 14.03 0.93 -15.42
CA SER A 209 14.20 1.45 -14.06
C SER A 209 12.88 1.39 -13.28
N PRO A 210 12.92 1.29 -11.93
CA PRO A 210 11.70 1.28 -11.10
C PRO A 210 10.77 2.45 -11.38
N GLN A 211 11.33 3.63 -11.70
CA GLN A 211 10.55 4.82 -12.07
C GLN A 211 9.76 4.61 -13.35
N ILE A 212 10.41 4.12 -14.40
CA ILE A 212 9.73 3.83 -15.69
C ILE A 212 8.69 2.72 -15.54
N GLN A 213 8.95 1.72 -14.70
CA GLN A 213 7.98 0.67 -14.41
C GLN A 213 6.72 1.24 -13.74
N CYS A 214 6.86 2.11 -12.73
CA CYS A 214 5.72 2.79 -12.09
C CYS A 214 4.91 3.63 -13.09
N GLU A 215 5.58 4.42 -13.93
CA GLU A 215 4.92 5.23 -14.96
C GLU A 215 4.15 4.38 -15.97
N LYS A 216 4.72 3.24 -16.39
CA LYS A 216 4.04 2.29 -17.30
C LYS A 216 2.85 1.60 -16.64
N LEU A 217 2.94 1.23 -15.38
CA LEU A 217 1.83 0.67 -14.60
C LEU A 217 0.67 1.66 -14.53
N ALA A 218 0.94 2.91 -14.14
CA ALA A 218 -0.08 3.95 -14.05
C ALA A 218 -0.70 4.25 -15.42
N ALA A 219 0.11 4.39 -16.47
CA ALA A 219 -0.38 4.61 -17.83
C ALA A 219 -1.26 3.45 -18.33
N LEU A 220 -0.90 2.20 -18.02
CA LEU A 220 -1.71 1.03 -18.37
C LEU A 220 -3.02 0.98 -17.60
N ALA A 221 -3.02 1.32 -16.29
CA ALA A 221 -4.23 1.40 -15.48
C ALA A 221 -5.22 2.43 -16.03
N LEU A 222 -4.74 3.63 -16.39
CA LEU A 222 -5.54 4.66 -17.05
C LEU A 222 -6.10 4.17 -18.40
N LYS A 223 -5.29 3.48 -19.21
CA LYS A 223 -5.70 2.90 -20.50
C LYS A 223 -6.76 1.81 -20.34
N LYS A 224 -6.67 1.00 -19.27
CA LYS A 224 -7.66 -0.03 -18.92
C LYS A 224 -8.91 0.53 -18.24
N GLY A 225 -8.97 1.85 -18.05
CA GLY A 225 -10.18 2.54 -17.64
C GLY A 225 -10.26 2.83 -16.15
N SER A 226 -9.15 2.84 -15.43
CA SER A 226 -9.15 3.31 -14.05
C SER A 226 -9.79 4.70 -13.95
N THR A 227 -10.68 4.86 -12.98
CA THR A 227 -11.36 6.12 -12.68
C THR A 227 -10.91 6.70 -11.34
N ASP A 228 -10.04 5.98 -10.62
CA ASP A 228 -9.58 6.35 -9.29
C ASP A 228 -8.21 7.04 -9.27
N ASN A 229 -7.78 7.45 -8.08
CA ASN A 229 -6.42 7.83 -7.82
C ASN A 229 -5.52 6.60 -8.04
N ILE A 230 -4.31 6.78 -8.56
CA ILE A 230 -3.42 5.68 -8.93
C ILE A 230 -2.07 5.92 -8.27
N THR A 231 -1.74 5.05 -7.33
CA THR A 231 -0.43 5.07 -6.67
C THR A 231 0.29 3.74 -6.89
N ALA A 232 1.54 3.82 -7.33
CA ALA A 232 2.47 2.70 -7.43
C ALA A 232 3.84 3.11 -6.89
N LEU A 233 4.42 2.25 -6.08
CA LEU A 233 5.73 2.43 -5.48
C LEU A 233 6.50 1.11 -5.57
N ILE A 234 7.62 1.11 -6.30
CA ILE A 234 8.49 -0.06 -6.49
C ILE A 234 9.80 0.18 -5.73
N VAL A 235 10.21 -0.82 -4.95
CA VAL A 235 11.53 -0.88 -4.29
C VAL A 235 12.26 -2.12 -4.79
N CYS A 236 13.49 -1.93 -5.30
CA CYS A 236 14.37 -3.00 -5.78
C CYS A 236 15.51 -3.22 -4.79
N ASN A 237 15.81 -4.48 -4.51
CA ASN A 237 16.98 -4.89 -3.72
C ASN A 237 18.23 -4.92 -4.62
N ASP A 238 18.60 -3.76 -5.13
CA ASP A 238 19.82 -3.55 -5.88
C ASP A 238 20.83 -2.79 -5.03
N GLU A 239 22.11 -3.09 -5.20
CA GLU A 239 23.17 -2.21 -4.69
C GLU A 239 23.05 -0.86 -5.40
N GLU A 240 23.23 0.23 -4.65
CA GLU A 240 23.45 1.54 -5.28
C GLU A 240 24.72 1.41 -6.14
N ASP A 241 24.65 1.82 -7.41
CA ASP A 241 25.83 1.99 -8.23
C ASP A 241 26.73 3.00 -7.49
N THR A 242 27.73 2.53 -6.75
CA THR A 242 28.79 3.38 -6.26
C THR A 242 29.49 3.91 -7.49
N CYS A 243 29.04 5.06 -7.98
CA CYS A 243 29.76 5.83 -8.99
C CYS A 243 31.16 6.11 -8.44
N SER A 244 32.13 5.41 -9.00
CA SER A 244 33.56 5.63 -8.87
C SER A 244 33.94 6.98 -9.46
#